data_9917aec550c5ae600045af22dc45f2a7
#
_entry.id   9917aec550c5ae600045af22dc45f2a7
#
_cell.length_a   1.000
_cell.length_b   1.000
_cell.length_c   1.000
_cell.angle_alpha   90.00
_cell.angle_beta   90.00
_cell.angle_gamma   90.00
#
_symmetry.space_group_name_H-M   'P 1'
#
loop_
_entity.id
_entity.type
_entity.pdbx_description
1 polymer ?
#
loop_
_entity_poly.entity_id
_entity_poly.type
_entity_poly.pdbx_seq_one_letter_code
_entity_poly.pdbx_strand_id
1 'polypeptide(L)'
;MRIAVLMGGKSREREISLKSGKAVTEALLRKGYEAISVDAAEDVAAKLKEINPDLVFIALHGRYGEDGTIQGLLEVMGLPYTGSGVACSAICMDKVLTKKLLMYEGIPTAPFTVIDRDDYFKNSGAVHEQIIKDLGLPVVIKPSTQGSSIGTNIIREEGALDGAIVEALSMSEQAMAEKFVDGVEITASVLGNNEPVARSEEHTSELQSPDHLV
;
A
#
# COMPACT_ATOMS: atom_id res chain seq x y z
N MET A 1 28.27 -10.19 -0.73
CA MET A 1 27.16 -9.41 -1.30
C MET A 1 26.81 -8.31 -0.32
N ARG A 2 26.87 -7.07 -0.77
CA ARG A 2 26.54 -5.86 -0.01
C ARG A 2 25.10 -5.50 -0.27
N ILE A 3 24.29 -5.39 0.80
CA ILE A 3 22.84 -5.13 0.70
C ILE A 3 22.53 -3.82 1.42
N ALA A 4 21.97 -2.85 0.70
CA ALA A 4 21.41 -1.67 1.32
C ALA A 4 19.96 -1.95 1.74
N VAL A 5 19.62 -1.73 3.01
CA VAL A 5 18.24 -1.89 3.51
C VAL A 5 17.63 -0.51 3.67
N LEU A 6 16.73 -0.15 2.73
CA LEU A 6 16.00 1.12 2.78
C LEU A 6 14.90 1.04 3.83
N MET A 7 14.91 1.97 4.78
CA MET A 7 13.94 2.05 5.86
C MET A 7 13.59 3.49 6.21
N GLY A 8 12.64 3.70 7.08
CA GLY A 8 12.21 5.03 7.52
C GLY A 8 11.42 5.77 6.45
N GLY A 9 12.07 6.71 5.76
CA GLY A 9 11.45 7.49 4.69
C GLY A 9 10.53 8.61 5.20
N LYS A 10 9.67 9.14 4.32
CA LYS A 10 8.83 10.33 4.57
C LYS A 10 7.35 10.01 4.75
N SER A 11 6.95 8.74 4.70
CA SER A 11 5.54 8.34 4.84
C SER A 11 5.07 8.44 6.29
N ARG A 12 3.75 8.36 6.48
CA ARG A 12 3.15 8.26 7.82
C ARG A 12 3.49 6.94 8.52
N GLU A 13 3.99 5.95 7.78
CA GLU A 13 4.37 4.62 8.27
C GLU A 13 5.87 4.51 8.61
N ARG A 14 6.57 5.66 8.75
CA ARG A 14 8.01 5.75 9.03
C ARG A 14 8.47 4.86 10.18
N GLU A 15 7.77 4.90 11.31
CA GLU A 15 8.16 4.16 12.51
C GLU A 15 8.07 2.64 12.30
N ILE A 16 7.07 2.18 11.56
CA ILE A 16 6.91 0.78 11.19
C ILE A 16 8.04 0.37 10.25
N SER A 17 8.36 1.20 9.27
CA SER A 17 9.45 0.98 8.34
C SER A 17 10.80 0.89 9.02
N LEU A 18 11.08 1.73 10.01
CA LEU A 18 12.30 1.66 10.81
C LEU A 18 12.42 0.34 11.58
N LYS A 19 11.31 -0.14 12.18
CA LYS A 19 11.28 -1.43 12.89
C LYS A 19 11.52 -2.59 11.94
N SER A 20 10.79 -2.64 10.81
CA SER A 20 10.94 -3.67 9.78
C SER A 20 12.35 -3.70 9.21
N GLY A 21 12.88 -2.54 8.83
CA GLY A 21 14.21 -2.42 8.26
C GLY A 21 15.32 -2.86 9.23
N LYS A 22 15.19 -2.50 10.52
CA LYS A 22 16.13 -2.97 11.55
C LYS A 22 16.12 -4.48 11.67
N ALA A 23 14.95 -5.10 11.75
CA ALA A 23 14.81 -6.56 11.84
C ALA A 23 15.41 -7.28 10.62
N VAL A 24 15.17 -6.74 9.42
CA VAL A 24 15.75 -7.26 8.17
C VAL A 24 17.27 -7.12 8.17
N THR A 25 17.81 -5.95 8.53
CA THR A 25 19.26 -5.72 8.60
C THR A 25 19.93 -6.72 9.54
N GLU A 26 19.39 -6.89 10.75
CA GLU A 26 19.91 -7.86 11.71
C GLU A 26 19.84 -9.31 11.20
N ALA A 27 18.77 -9.67 10.51
CA ALA A 27 18.62 -11.01 9.92
C ALA A 27 19.64 -11.26 8.79
N LEU A 28 19.89 -10.26 7.95
CA LEU A 28 20.89 -10.35 6.87
C LEU A 28 22.31 -10.46 7.43
N LEU A 29 22.63 -9.67 8.45
CA LEU A 29 23.94 -9.77 9.15
C LEU A 29 24.15 -11.15 9.78
N ARG A 30 23.12 -11.73 10.46
CA ARG A 30 23.19 -13.09 10.99
C ARG A 30 23.43 -14.16 9.91
N LYS A 31 22.99 -13.90 8.68
CA LYS A 31 23.20 -14.78 7.52
C LYS A 31 24.55 -14.56 6.81
N GLY A 32 25.40 -13.65 7.32
CA GLY A 32 26.73 -13.37 6.79
C GLY A 32 26.76 -12.40 5.60
N TYR A 33 25.69 -11.68 5.32
CA TYR A 33 25.69 -10.59 4.34
C TYR A 33 26.24 -9.31 4.93
N GLU A 34 26.85 -8.45 4.10
CA GLU A 34 27.18 -7.08 4.45
C GLU A 34 25.91 -6.23 4.28
N ALA A 35 25.15 -6.04 5.38
CA ALA A 35 23.89 -5.30 5.36
C ALA A 35 24.08 -3.89 5.95
N ILE A 36 23.63 -2.87 5.23
CA ILE A 36 23.76 -1.45 5.60
C ILE A 36 22.37 -0.83 5.64
N SER A 37 21.96 -0.33 6.81
CA SER A 37 20.71 0.41 6.99
C SER A 37 20.82 1.80 6.37
N VAL A 38 19.83 2.18 5.57
CA VAL A 38 19.74 3.48 4.90
C VAL A 38 18.39 4.11 5.20
N ASP A 39 18.37 5.18 5.97
CA ASP A 39 17.16 5.98 6.13
C ASP A 39 16.88 6.77 4.85
N ALA A 40 15.70 6.50 4.27
CA ALA A 40 15.25 7.07 3.01
C ALA A 40 14.57 8.45 3.16
N ALA A 41 14.74 9.13 4.29
CA ALA A 41 14.18 10.46 4.52
C ALA A 41 14.83 11.53 3.64
N GLU A 42 16.13 11.43 3.38
CA GLU A 42 16.92 12.40 2.64
C GLU A 42 18.03 11.73 1.81
N ASP A 43 18.35 12.33 0.66
CA ASP A 43 19.50 11.99 -0.18
C ASP A 43 19.73 10.49 -0.46
N VAL A 44 18.64 9.75 -0.66
CA VAL A 44 18.71 8.30 -0.91
C VAL A 44 19.65 7.97 -2.06
N ALA A 45 19.56 8.73 -3.15
CA ALA A 45 20.39 8.50 -4.34
C ALA A 45 21.90 8.70 -4.05
N ALA A 46 22.26 9.75 -3.30
CA ALA A 46 23.64 10.00 -2.92
C ALA A 46 24.19 8.91 -1.99
N LYS A 47 23.41 8.52 -0.97
CA LYS A 47 23.78 7.44 -0.04
C LYS A 47 23.97 6.11 -0.76
N LEU A 48 23.06 5.74 -1.66
CA LEU A 48 23.17 4.50 -2.45
C LEU A 48 24.38 4.53 -3.38
N LYS A 49 24.69 5.68 -3.98
CA LYS A 49 25.88 5.84 -4.83
C LYS A 49 27.17 5.67 -4.03
N GLU A 50 27.25 6.20 -2.81
CA GLU A 50 28.39 6.05 -1.91
C GLU A 50 28.57 4.61 -1.44
N ILE A 51 27.47 3.95 -1.03
CA ILE A 51 27.46 2.55 -0.56
C ILE A 51 27.80 1.59 -1.69
N ASN A 52 27.36 1.87 -2.91
CA ASN A 52 27.47 1.01 -4.08
C ASN A 52 27.03 -0.44 -3.78
N PRO A 53 25.76 -0.67 -3.43
CA PRO A 53 25.28 -1.98 -3.05
C PRO A 53 25.09 -2.91 -4.27
N ASP A 54 25.20 -4.21 -4.04
CA ASP A 54 24.84 -5.24 -5.04
C ASP A 54 23.33 -5.42 -5.15
N LEU A 55 22.60 -5.14 -4.07
CA LEU A 55 21.15 -5.30 -3.96
C LEU A 55 20.58 -4.28 -2.98
N VAL A 56 19.38 -3.80 -3.26
CA VAL A 56 18.60 -2.96 -2.35
C VAL A 56 17.41 -3.74 -1.80
N PHE A 57 17.33 -3.88 -0.49
CA PHE A 57 16.15 -4.40 0.19
C PHE A 57 15.23 -3.24 0.56
N ILE A 58 14.02 -3.22 0.03
CA ILE A 58 13.03 -2.19 0.32
C ILE A 58 12.22 -2.62 1.54
N ALA A 59 12.44 -1.97 2.69
CA ALA A 59 11.64 -2.09 3.91
C ALA A 59 10.85 -0.82 4.19
N LEU A 60 10.58 -0.04 3.14
CA LEU A 60 9.74 1.15 3.20
C LEU A 60 8.27 0.75 3.11
N HIS A 61 7.40 1.54 3.73
CA HIS A 61 5.95 1.37 3.68
C HIS A 61 5.26 2.64 3.21
N GLY A 62 4.12 2.47 2.53
CA GLY A 62 3.28 3.55 2.05
C GLY A 62 3.92 4.39 0.94
N ARG A 63 3.57 5.68 0.94
CA ARG A 63 4.00 6.62 -0.09
C ARG A 63 5.52 6.73 -0.17
N TYR A 64 6.05 6.83 -1.37
CA TYR A 64 7.49 6.81 -1.72
C TYR A 64 8.20 5.48 -1.46
N GLY A 65 7.53 4.47 -0.88
CA GLY A 65 8.11 3.16 -0.62
C GLY A 65 7.46 2.05 -1.47
N GLU A 66 6.13 2.10 -1.58
CA GLU A 66 5.33 1.04 -2.23
C GLU A 66 4.60 1.53 -3.50
N ASP A 67 4.74 2.80 -3.86
CA ASP A 67 4.00 3.48 -4.95
C ASP A 67 4.76 3.55 -6.29
N GLY A 68 5.87 2.84 -6.44
CA GLY A 68 6.69 2.87 -7.63
C GLY A 68 7.78 3.95 -7.64
N THR A 69 7.74 4.92 -6.72
CA THR A 69 8.67 6.06 -6.70
C THR A 69 10.10 5.62 -6.41
N ILE A 70 10.33 4.87 -5.32
CA ILE A 70 11.66 4.38 -4.99
C ILE A 70 12.13 3.34 -6.00
N GLN A 71 11.22 2.49 -6.49
CA GLN A 71 11.50 1.51 -7.52
C GLN A 71 12.01 2.19 -8.80
N GLY A 72 11.36 3.28 -9.23
CA GLY A 72 11.80 4.08 -10.36
C GLY A 72 13.18 4.70 -10.20
N LEU A 73 13.50 5.18 -9.00
CA LEU A 73 14.86 5.67 -8.68
C LEU A 73 15.89 4.54 -8.83
N LEU A 74 15.60 3.36 -8.29
CA LEU A 74 16.51 2.22 -8.33
C LEU A 74 16.71 1.69 -9.75
N GLU A 75 15.65 1.67 -10.57
CA GLU A 75 15.72 1.34 -12.01
C GLU A 75 16.68 2.30 -12.75
N VAL A 76 16.52 3.61 -12.55
CA VAL A 76 17.40 4.63 -13.17
C VAL A 76 18.84 4.51 -12.70
N MET A 77 19.06 4.09 -11.45
CA MET A 77 20.40 3.83 -10.90
C MET A 77 20.98 2.49 -11.33
N GLY A 78 20.20 1.60 -11.97
CA GLY A 78 20.64 0.26 -12.34
C GLY A 78 20.87 -0.68 -11.14
N LEU A 79 20.20 -0.43 -10.03
CA LEU A 79 20.33 -1.20 -8.79
C LEU A 79 19.22 -2.26 -8.68
N PRO A 80 19.54 -3.56 -8.58
CA PRO A 80 18.56 -4.58 -8.28
C PRO A 80 17.92 -4.34 -6.91
N TYR A 81 16.60 -4.66 -6.79
CA TYR A 81 15.86 -4.47 -5.55
C TYR A 81 14.84 -5.58 -5.30
N THR A 82 14.36 -5.65 -4.06
CA THR A 82 13.30 -6.58 -3.65
C THR A 82 11.92 -5.99 -3.87
N GLY A 83 10.95 -6.86 -4.21
CA GLY A 83 9.55 -6.49 -4.39
C GLY A 83 9.16 -6.28 -5.85
N SER A 84 7.99 -5.71 -6.04
CA SER A 84 7.40 -5.48 -7.37
C SER A 84 8.05 -4.30 -8.09
N GLY A 85 8.02 -4.33 -9.43
CA GLY A 85 8.53 -3.23 -10.25
C GLY A 85 7.64 -1.99 -10.22
N VAL A 86 8.08 -0.93 -10.91
CA VAL A 86 7.47 0.42 -10.89
C VAL A 86 5.98 0.39 -11.20
N ALA A 87 5.59 -0.19 -12.34
CA ALA A 87 4.20 -0.19 -12.78
C ALA A 87 3.28 -0.95 -11.83
N CYS A 88 3.70 -2.15 -11.38
CA CYS A 88 2.93 -2.96 -10.44
C CYS A 88 2.75 -2.23 -9.10
N SER A 89 3.82 -1.67 -8.53
CA SER A 89 3.77 -0.91 -7.28
C SER A 89 2.83 0.30 -7.39
N ALA A 90 2.91 1.07 -8.48
CA ALA A 90 2.04 2.22 -8.69
C ALA A 90 0.55 1.82 -8.82
N ILE A 91 0.27 0.77 -9.59
CA ILE A 91 -1.10 0.27 -9.77
C ILE A 91 -1.66 -0.25 -8.45
N CYS A 92 -0.91 -1.08 -7.72
CA CYS A 92 -1.39 -1.68 -6.48
C CYS A 92 -1.58 -0.67 -5.34
N MET A 93 -0.83 0.44 -5.35
CA MET A 93 -1.03 1.52 -4.39
C MET A 93 -2.34 2.29 -4.63
N ASP A 94 -2.76 2.44 -5.88
CA ASP A 94 -4.02 3.09 -6.26
C ASP A 94 -5.16 2.07 -6.31
N LYS A 95 -6.00 2.06 -5.26
CA LYS A 95 -7.13 1.12 -5.13
C LYS A 95 -8.14 1.24 -6.28
N VAL A 96 -8.38 2.47 -6.76
CA VAL A 96 -9.31 2.71 -7.87
C VAL A 96 -8.76 2.12 -9.16
N LEU A 97 -7.48 2.37 -9.45
CA LEU A 97 -6.82 1.84 -10.63
C LEU A 97 -6.71 0.31 -10.57
N THR A 98 -6.32 -0.24 -9.42
CA THR A 98 -6.29 -1.69 -9.17
C THR A 98 -7.64 -2.33 -9.49
N LYS A 99 -8.73 -1.79 -8.93
CA LYS A 99 -10.07 -2.36 -9.14
C LYS A 99 -10.53 -2.26 -10.58
N LYS A 100 -10.25 -1.15 -11.26
CA LYS A 100 -10.54 -1.01 -12.70
C LYS A 100 -9.81 -2.08 -13.52
N LEU A 101 -8.55 -2.36 -13.19
CA LEU A 101 -7.76 -3.39 -13.86
C LEU A 101 -8.31 -4.79 -13.57
N LEU A 102 -8.62 -5.10 -12.31
CA LEU A 102 -9.25 -6.37 -11.92
C LEU A 102 -10.55 -6.61 -12.69
N MET A 103 -11.41 -5.57 -12.79
CA MET A 103 -12.65 -5.66 -13.58
C MET A 103 -12.39 -5.90 -15.07
N TYR A 104 -11.40 -5.24 -15.65
CA TYR A 104 -11.01 -5.43 -17.05
C TYR A 104 -10.54 -6.87 -17.31
N GLU A 105 -9.77 -7.44 -16.40
CA GLU A 105 -9.28 -8.82 -16.46
C GLU A 105 -10.34 -9.87 -16.04
N GLY A 106 -11.56 -9.45 -15.69
CA GLY A 106 -12.63 -10.35 -15.25
C GLY A 106 -12.40 -10.97 -13.87
N ILE A 107 -11.50 -10.40 -13.07
CA ILE A 107 -11.22 -10.85 -11.70
C ILE A 107 -12.28 -10.25 -10.76
N PRO A 108 -13.01 -11.08 -9.97
CA PRO A 108 -14.05 -10.59 -9.08
C PRO A 108 -13.49 -9.60 -8.04
N THR A 109 -14.19 -8.49 -7.88
CA THR A 109 -13.92 -7.49 -6.84
C THR A 109 -15.22 -6.89 -6.32
N ALA A 110 -15.25 -6.41 -5.09
CA ALA A 110 -16.46 -5.81 -4.53
C ALA A 110 -16.90 -4.59 -5.36
N PRO A 111 -18.21 -4.36 -5.58
CA PRO A 111 -18.72 -3.16 -6.24
C PRO A 111 -18.20 -1.89 -5.56
N PHE A 112 -17.90 -0.86 -6.32
CA PHE A 112 -17.39 0.40 -5.81
C PHE A 112 -17.80 1.60 -6.65
N THR A 113 -17.76 2.77 -6.02
CA THR A 113 -17.97 4.09 -6.64
C THR A 113 -16.74 4.96 -6.34
N VAL A 114 -16.25 5.63 -7.36
CA VAL A 114 -15.16 6.61 -7.21
C VAL A 114 -15.75 7.97 -6.83
N ILE A 115 -15.15 8.62 -5.87
CA ILE A 115 -15.52 9.94 -5.39
C ILE A 115 -14.38 10.88 -5.73
N ASP A 116 -14.61 11.75 -6.72
CA ASP A 116 -13.69 12.82 -7.07
C ASP A 116 -13.85 13.99 -6.11
N ARG A 117 -12.74 14.60 -5.68
CA ARG A 117 -12.72 15.71 -4.75
C ARG A 117 -13.56 16.89 -5.25
N ASP A 118 -13.32 17.33 -6.48
CA ASP A 118 -13.98 18.51 -7.03
C ASP A 118 -15.48 18.28 -7.20
N ASP A 119 -15.89 17.10 -7.64
CA ASP A 119 -17.28 16.77 -7.81
C ASP A 119 -18.01 16.64 -6.47
N TYR A 120 -17.34 16.09 -5.45
CA TYR A 120 -17.89 15.99 -4.11
C TYR A 120 -18.19 17.38 -3.52
N PHE A 121 -17.23 18.31 -3.56
CA PHE A 121 -17.41 19.64 -3.01
C PHE A 121 -18.35 20.55 -3.82
N LYS A 122 -18.64 20.20 -5.08
CA LYS A 122 -19.70 20.85 -5.86
C LYS A 122 -21.11 20.39 -5.44
N ASN A 123 -21.30 19.10 -5.17
CA ASN A 123 -22.62 18.53 -4.85
C ASN A 123 -22.49 17.23 -4.05
N SER A 124 -22.20 17.35 -2.75
CA SER A 124 -22.07 16.18 -1.86
C SER A 124 -23.35 15.36 -1.74
N GLY A 125 -24.52 16.00 -1.79
CA GLY A 125 -25.81 15.31 -1.71
C GLY A 125 -26.02 14.31 -2.84
N ALA A 126 -25.73 14.70 -4.09
CA ALA A 126 -25.84 13.79 -5.23
C ALA A 126 -24.86 12.61 -5.11
N VAL A 127 -23.67 12.83 -4.57
CA VAL A 127 -22.68 11.76 -4.34
C VAL A 127 -23.19 10.78 -3.27
N HIS A 128 -23.76 11.26 -2.17
CA HIS A 128 -24.36 10.41 -1.14
C HIS A 128 -25.51 9.56 -1.71
N GLU A 129 -26.44 10.19 -2.42
CA GLU A 129 -27.55 9.48 -3.07
C GLU A 129 -27.05 8.39 -4.01
N GLN A 130 -26.01 8.67 -4.80
CA GLN A 130 -25.42 7.70 -5.72
C GLN A 130 -24.80 6.52 -4.97
N ILE A 131 -24.04 6.76 -3.90
CA ILE A 131 -23.44 5.71 -3.07
C ILE A 131 -24.51 4.80 -2.48
N ILE A 132 -25.55 5.39 -1.88
CA ILE A 132 -26.63 4.62 -1.26
C ILE A 132 -27.39 3.80 -2.31
N LYS A 133 -27.66 4.39 -3.48
CA LYS A 133 -28.37 3.72 -4.58
C LYS A 133 -27.57 2.53 -5.12
N ASP A 134 -26.27 2.70 -5.34
CA ASP A 134 -25.44 1.70 -6.05
C ASP A 134 -24.90 0.61 -5.11
N LEU A 135 -24.56 0.99 -3.89
CA LEU A 135 -23.85 0.10 -2.95
C LEU A 135 -24.70 -0.28 -1.73
N GLY A 136 -25.59 0.61 -1.30
CA GLY A 136 -26.31 0.46 -0.03
C GLY A 136 -25.41 0.59 1.19
N LEU A 137 -25.97 0.31 2.36
CA LEU A 137 -25.23 0.25 3.64
C LEU A 137 -25.20 -1.20 4.15
N PRO A 138 -24.12 -1.61 4.84
CA PRO A 138 -22.89 -0.87 5.13
C PRO A 138 -22.02 -0.65 3.88
N VAL A 139 -21.26 0.46 3.88
CA VAL A 139 -20.29 0.79 2.84
C VAL A 139 -18.94 1.15 3.47
N VAL A 140 -17.84 0.87 2.77
CA VAL A 140 -16.50 1.22 3.22
C VAL A 140 -16.01 2.44 2.44
N ILE A 141 -15.70 3.51 3.15
CA ILE A 141 -15.09 4.72 2.57
C ILE A 141 -13.58 4.70 2.85
N LYS A 142 -12.77 4.90 1.81
CA LYS A 142 -11.31 4.89 1.92
C LYS A 142 -10.63 5.80 0.91
N PRO A 143 -9.47 6.38 1.23
CA PRO A 143 -8.67 7.13 0.25
C PRO A 143 -8.16 6.19 -0.86
N SER A 144 -8.04 6.70 -2.09
CA SER A 144 -7.59 5.87 -3.24
C SER A 144 -6.14 5.42 -3.11
N THR A 145 -5.25 6.27 -2.56
CA THR A 145 -3.78 6.11 -2.63
C THR A 145 -3.08 6.09 -1.27
N GLN A 146 -3.71 5.56 -0.23
CA GLN A 146 -3.05 5.37 1.08
C GLN A 146 -2.82 3.89 1.36
N GLY A 147 -1.69 3.57 2.00
CA GLY A 147 -1.39 2.24 2.52
C GLY A 147 -2.16 1.94 3.81
N SER A 148 -2.17 0.67 4.21
CA SER A 148 -2.81 0.20 5.43
C SER A 148 -4.31 0.57 5.52
N SER A 149 -4.85 0.68 6.70
CA SER A 149 -6.24 1.10 6.96
C SER A 149 -6.39 2.60 7.26
N ILE A 150 -5.38 3.42 6.97
CA ILE A 150 -5.41 4.87 7.25
C ILE A 150 -6.53 5.52 6.45
N GLY A 151 -7.46 6.19 7.15
CA GLY A 151 -8.62 6.85 6.55
C GLY A 151 -9.70 5.89 6.00
N THR A 152 -9.66 4.60 6.40
CA THR A 152 -10.68 3.61 6.04
C THR A 152 -11.76 3.57 7.11
N ASN A 153 -13.02 3.82 6.71
CA ASN A 153 -14.18 3.86 7.60
C ASN A 153 -15.31 2.96 7.11
N ILE A 154 -15.86 2.13 7.98
CA ILE A 154 -17.06 1.34 7.70
C ILE A 154 -18.28 2.14 8.13
N ILE A 155 -19.10 2.52 7.16
CA ILE A 155 -20.27 3.37 7.35
C ILE A 155 -21.53 2.50 7.38
N ARG A 156 -22.24 2.55 8.50
CA ARG A 156 -23.48 1.80 8.73
C ARG A 156 -24.70 2.68 8.70
N GLU A 157 -24.54 3.99 8.83
CA GLU A 157 -25.61 4.99 8.85
C GLU A 157 -25.25 6.14 7.90
N GLU A 158 -26.24 6.61 7.13
CA GLU A 158 -26.04 7.63 6.09
C GLU A 158 -25.43 8.94 6.65
N GLY A 159 -25.81 9.32 7.86
CA GLY A 159 -25.32 10.55 8.50
C GLY A 159 -23.81 10.58 8.76
N ALA A 160 -23.11 9.43 8.69
CA ALA A 160 -21.66 9.34 8.85
C ALA A 160 -20.88 9.43 7.53
N LEU A 161 -21.57 9.44 6.38
CA LEU A 161 -20.92 9.45 5.05
C LEU A 161 -20.05 10.68 4.84
N ASP A 162 -20.61 11.87 5.13
CA ASP A 162 -19.92 13.14 4.87
C ASP A 162 -18.55 13.21 5.57
N GLY A 163 -18.53 12.94 6.87
CA GLY A 163 -17.29 12.97 7.64
C GLY A 163 -16.24 12.00 7.13
N ALA A 164 -16.64 10.78 6.79
CA ALA A 164 -15.72 9.75 6.27
C ALA A 164 -15.17 10.10 4.87
N ILE A 165 -16.01 10.66 3.99
CA ILE A 165 -15.59 11.08 2.66
C ILE A 165 -14.62 12.25 2.74
N VAL A 166 -14.93 13.26 3.56
CA VAL A 166 -14.05 14.42 3.77
C VAL A 166 -12.70 13.98 4.34
N GLU A 167 -12.70 13.07 5.31
CA GLU A 167 -11.46 12.48 5.84
C GLU A 167 -10.64 11.79 4.74
N ALA A 168 -11.24 10.90 3.96
CA ALA A 168 -10.57 10.20 2.88
C ALA A 168 -10.02 11.15 1.81
N LEU A 169 -10.80 12.16 1.41
CA LEU A 169 -10.39 13.20 0.46
C LEU A 169 -9.32 14.14 1.02
N SER A 170 -9.16 14.26 2.34
CA SER A 170 -8.03 15.00 2.92
C SER A 170 -6.67 14.34 2.68
N MET A 171 -6.67 13.04 2.33
CA MET A 171 -5.48 12.22 2.18
C MET A 171 -5.13 11.88 0.73
N SER A 172 -6.11 11.95 -0.20
CA SER A 172 -5.92 11.67 -1.63
C SER A 172 -6.91 12.51 -2.47
N GLU A 173 -6.59 12.71 -3.75
CA GLU A 173 -7.45 13.45 -4.67
C GLU A 173 -8.80 12.76 -4.93
N GLN A 174 -8.81 11.45 -4.80
CA GLN A 174 -10.01 10.63 -4.92
C GLN A 174 -10.20 9.80 -3.66
N ALA A 175 -11.46 9.58 -3.30
CA ALA A 175 -11.88 8.56 -2.36
C ALA A 175 -12.62 7.44 -3.10
N MET A 176 -12.77 6.31 -2.45
CA MET A 176 -13.53 5.18 -2.95
C MET A 176 -14.56 4.77 -1.92
N ALA A 177 -15.82 4.67 -2.34
CA ALA A 177 -16.86 3.95 -1.63
C ALA A 177 -16.93 2.52 -2.16
N GLU A 178 -16.82 1.53 -1.30
CA GLU A 178 -16.84 0.12 -1.67
C GLU A 178 -17.90 -0.62 -0.85
N LYS A 179 -18.64 -1.52 -1.49
CA LYS A 179 -19.63 -2.34 -0.79
C LYS A 179 -18.93 -3.15 0.29
N PHE A 180 -19.46 -3.05 1.52
CA PHE A 180 -18.95 -3.88 2.62
C PHE A 180 -19.24 -5.35 2.34
N VAL A 181 -18.21 -6.17 2.48
CA VAL A 181 -18.32 -7.64 2.37
C VAL A 181 -18.11 -8.21 3.76
N ASP A 182 -19.16 -8.84 4.29
CA ASP A 182 -19.08 -9.56 5.54
C ASP A 182 -18.41 -10.93 5.31
N GLY A 183 -17.39 -11.25 6.11
CA GLY A 183 -16.64 -12.48 5.93
C GLY A 183 -15.33 -12.50 6.74
N VAL A 184 -14.57 -13.55 6.50
CA VAL A 184 -13.23 -13.70 7.09
C VAL A 184 -12.22 -13.01 6.17
N GLU A 185 -11.41 -12.12 6.73
CA GLU A 185 -10.30 -11.49 6.02
C GLU A 185 -9.15 -12.49 5.88
N ILE A 186 -8.70 -12.68 4.65
CA ILE A 186 -7.60 -13.60 4.34
C ILE A 186 -6.51 -12.86 3.54
N THR A 187 -5.27 -13.29 3.71
CA THR A 187 -4.13 -12.81 2.93
C THR A 187 -3.46 -13.98 2.21
N ALA A 188 -3.22 -13.83 0.93
CA ALA A 188 -2.45 -14.79 0.14
C ALA A 188 -1.16 -14.14 -0.35
N SER A 189 -0.03 -14.55 0.21
CA SER A 189 1.29 -14.09 -0.23
C SER A 189 1.69 -14.78 -1.54
N VAL A 190 2.30 -14.03 -2.45
CA VAL A 190 2.81 -14.57 -3.72
C VAL A 190 4.32 -14.36 -3.79
N LEU A 191 5.05 -15.41 -4.11
CA LEU A 191 6.51 -15.38 -4.30
C LEU A 191 6.86 -15.83 -5.72
N GLY A 192 7.89 -15.23 -6.29
CA GLY A 192 8.42 -15.56 -7.62
C GLY A 192 8.12 -14.47 -8.64
N ASN A 193 8.87 -14.51 -9.75
CA ASN A 193 8.73 -13.55 -10.84
C ASN A 193 8.06 -14.21 -12.05
N ASN A 194 8.76 -15.12 -12.72
CA ASN A 194 8.26 -15.78 -13.95
C ASN A 194 7.27 -16.91 -13.65
N GLU A 195 7.43 -17.56 -12.51
CA GLU A 195 6.56 -18.63 -12.02
C GLU A 195 6.09 -18.27 -10.61
N PRO A 196 5.07 -17.40 -10.48
CA PRO A 196 4.56 -16.97 -9.19
C PRO A 196 3.89 -18.14 -8.45
N VAL A 197 4.24 -18.32 -7.19
CA VAL A 197 3.67 -19.34 -6.31
C VAL A 197 2.91 -18.67 -5.19
N ALA A 198 1.61 -18.95 -5.08
CA ALA A 198 0.81 -18.53 -3.94
C ALA A 198 1.18 -19.37 -2.71
N ARG A 199 1.40 -18.71 -1.58
CA ARG A 199 1.62 -19.38 -0.29
C ARG A 199 0.27 -19.59 0.39
N SER A 200 0.07 -20.78 0.96
CA SER A 200 -1.12 -21.08 1.72
C SER A 200 -1.16 -20.29 3.03
N GLU A 201 -2.36 -20.11 3.57
CA GLU A 201 -2.63 -19.40 4.83
C GLU A 201 -1.87 -20.01 6.03
N GLU A 202 -1.59 -21.31 6.02
CA GLU A 202 -0.83 -22.01 7.05
C GLU A 202 0.61 -21.49 7.22
N HIS A 203 1.16 -20.82 6.19
CA HIS A 203 2.48 -20.20 6.22
C HIS A 203 2.45 -18.70 6.51
N THR A 204 1.28 -18.06 6.47
CA THR A 204 1.12 -16.61 6.75
C THR A 204 0.77 -16.32 8.19
N SER A 205 0.14 -17.25 8.90
CA SER A 205 -0.25 -17.10 10.32
C SER A 205 0.94 -16.91 11.27
N GLU A 206 2.13 -17.39 10.91
CA GLU A 206 3.37 -17.18 11.69
C GLU A 206 3.95 -15.77 11.53
N LEU A 207 3.49 -14.99 10.56
CA LEU A 207 3.98 -13.63 10.28
C LEU A 207 3.06 -12.53 10.79
N GLN A 208 1.84 -12.86 11.17
CA GLN A 208 0.88 -11.91 11.76
C GLN A 208 0.91 -12.03 13.28
N SER A 209 1.55 -11.08 13.93
CA SER A 209 1.35 -10.88 15.37
C SER A 209 -0.10 -10.46 15.60
N PRO A 210 -0.81 -11.05 16.62
CA PRO A 210 -2.20 -10.71 16.95
C PRO A 210 -2.43 -9.24 17.34
N ASP A 211 -1.36 -8.47 17.50
CA ASP A 211 -1.38 -7.10 18.05
C ASP A 211 -1.64 -6.01 16.99
N HIS A 212 -1.96 -6.36 15.75
CA HIS A 212 -2.18 -5.39 14.67
C HIS A 212 -3.63 -5.33 14.14
N LEU A 213 -4.58 -5.95 14.84
CA LEU A 213 -6.01 -5.82 14.55
C LEU A 213 -6.67 -4.93 15.63
N VAL A 214 -6.44 -3.62 15.54
CA VAL A 214 -7.30 -2.60 16.18
C VAL A 214 -7.49 -1.46 15.19
#